data_551c081414989e03597335c3c71b98e5
#
_entry.id   551c081414989e03597335c3c71b98e5
#
_cell.length_a   1.000
_cell.length_b   1.000
_cell.length_c   1.000
_cell.angle_alpha   90.00
_cell.angle_beta   90.00
_cell.angle_gamma   90.00
#
_symmetry.space_group_name_H-M   'P 1'
#
loop_
_entity.id
_entity.type
_entity.pdbx_description
1 polymer ?
#
loop_
_entity_poly.entity_id
_entity_poly.type
_entity_poly.pdbx_seq_one_letter_code
_entity_poly.pdbx_strand_id
1 'polypeptide(L)'
;LRRLSRIFKTYFLMIKQIEKTTEYLIKKGFDTPEIGIILGTGLGQLINEIEVIKEVSYNQIPYFPTATVEFHKGKLIFGKLEGKKVIVMEGRFHLYEGYTLQDATYPVRVMEKLGIHTLLVSNASGAINLNFKKGELMLIYDHINLQGSSPLAFKGVSQLGERFVDMSAPYNEEINSKFLAIAKNNNIKLHVGVYASVLGPQLETRAEYRMLKILGADAVGMSTVPEVIVANHLKLKVAAVSVLTDECDPDNLKPVNIDEIIAIAYNAEPEMITLFKELIKKM
;
A
#
# COMPACT_ATOMS: atom_id res chain seq x y z
N LEU A 1 -30.46 -11.86 -21.37
CA LEU A 1 -30.69 -12.53 -20.08
C LEU A 1 -29.49 -13.39 -19.65
N ARG A 2 -28.92 -14.30 -20.49
CA ARG A 2 -27.76 -15.16 -20.12
C ARG A 2 -26.47 -14.37 -19.80
N ARG A 3 -26.24 -13.21 -20.45
CA ARG A 3 -25.06 -12.34 -20.23
C ARG A 3 -25.16 -11.57 -18.89
N LEU A 4 -26.37 -11.15 -18.51
CA LEU A 4 -26.67 -10.54 -17.21
C LEU A 4 -26.49 -11.55 -16.07
N SER A 5 -26.91 -12.82 -16.23
CA SER A 5 -26.76 -13.85 -15.21
C SER A 5 -25.30 -14.20 -14.90
N ARG A 6 -24.40 -14.15 -15.90
CA ARG A 6 -22.97 -14.39 -15.70
C ARG A 6 -22.26 -13.26 -14.91
N ILE A 7 -22.67 -12.02 -15.16
CA ILE A 7 -22.11 -10.82 -14.51
C ILE A 7 -22.54 -10.74 -13.05
N PHE A 8 -23.84 -11.00 -12.77
CA PHE A 8 -24.35 -11.12 -11.40
C PHE A 8 -23.67 -12.27 -10.64
N LYS A 9 -23.36 -13.37 -11.32
CA LYS A 9 -22.65 -14.52 -10.72
C LYS A 9 -21.24 -14.18 -10.28
N THR A 10 -20.45 -13.49 -11.11
CA THR A 10 -19.04 -13.15 -10.81
C THR A 10 -18.94 -12.18 -9.64
N TYR A 11 -19.87 -11.23 -9.58
CA TYR A 11 -19.91 -10.21 -8.55
C TYR A 11 -20.38 -10.77 -7.18
N PHE A 12 -21.49 -11.50 -7.17
CA PHE A 12 -21.99 -12.20 -5.98
C PHE A 12 -20.94 -13.18 -5.42
N LEU A 13 -20.03 -13.65 -6.29
CA LEU A 13 -18.90 -14.48 -5.92
C LEU A 13 -17.87 -13.70 -5.10
N MET A 14 -17.48 -12.47 -5.51
CA MET A 14 -16.49 -11.67 -4.79
C MET A 14 -16.95 -11.32 -3.36
N ILE A 15 -18.19 -10.87 -3.16
CA ILE A 15 -18.71 -10.62 -1.80
C ILE A 15 -18.64 -11.86 -0.96
N LYS A 16 -19.15 -12.98 -1.48
CA LYS A 16 -19.11 -14.26 -0.76
C LYS A 16 -17.68 -14.73 -0.46
N GLN A 17 -16.75 -14.43 -1.35
CA GLN A 17 -15.33 -14.73 -1.11
C GLN A 17 -14.79 -13.87 0.04
N ILE A 18 -15.05 -12.58 0.04
CA ILE A 18 -14.64 -11.67 1.12
C ILE A 18 -15.24 -12.13 2.46
N GLU A 19 -16.53 -12.45 2.50
CA GLU A 19 -17.21 -12.96 3.69
C GLU A 19 -16.55 -14.25 4.21
N LYS A 20 -16.33 -15.23 3.34
CA LYS A 20 -15.69 -16.51 3.70
C LYS A 20 -14.26 -16.34 4.20
N THR A 21 -13.48 -15.43 3.57
CA THR A 21 -12.12 -15.12 4.00
C THR A 21 -12.14 -14.47 5.38
N THR A 22 -13.05 -13.51 5.59
CA THR A 22 -13.22 -12.84 6.88
C THR A 22 -13.62 -13.82 7.98
N GLU A 23 -14.60 -14.68 7.74
CA GLU A 23 -15.00 -15.75 8.68
C GLU A 23 -13.84 -16.70 9.01
N TYR A 24 -13.03 -17.07 8.00
CA TYR A 24 -11.86 -17.92 8.22
C TYR A 24 -10.85 -17.23 9.14
N LEU A 25 -10.55 -15.95 8.90
CA LEU A 25 -9.60 -15.19 9.70
C LEU A 25 -10.10 -14.97 11.13
N ILE A 26 -11.40 -14.67 11.31
CA ILE A 26 -12.02 -14.58 12.65
C ILE A 26 -11.87 -15.91 13.40
N LYS A 27 -12.14 -17.05 12.75
CA LYS A 27 -11.94 -18.39 13.34
C LYS A 27 -10.48 -18.68 13.69
N LYS A 28 -9.52 -18.04 12.99
CA LYS A 28 -8.08 -18.11 13.29
C LYS A 28 -7.66 -17.17 14.41
N GLY A 29 -8.56 -16.33 14.93
CA GLY A 29 -8.30 -15.41 16.03
C GLY A 29 -7.87 -14.01 15.61
N PHE A 30 -8.16 -13.59 14.38
CA PHE A 30 -8.04 -12.21 13.94
C PHE A 30 -9.28 -11.44 14.41
N ASP A 31 -9.17 -10.78 15.54
CA ASP A 31 -10.30 -10.17 16.25
C ASP A 31 -10.23 -8.65 16.24
N THR A 32 -11.10 -8.05 15.45
CA THR A 32 -11.35 -6.59 15.40
C THR A 32 -10.09 -5.72 15.39
N PRO A 33 -9.22 -5.82 14.35
CA PRO A 33 -8.12 -4.88 14.19
C PRO A 33 -8.67 -3.46 13.96
N GLU A 34 -7.96 -2.46 14.45
CA GLU A 34 -8.30 -1.04 14.29
C GLU A 34 -7.59 -0.42 13.08
N ILE A 35 -6.36 -0.88 12.81
CA ILE A 35 -5.46 -0.31 11.82
C ILE A 35 -4.94 -1.42 10.92
N GLY A 36 -5.05 -1.22 9.60
CA GLY A 36 -4.38 -2.02 8.58
C GLY A 36 -3.04 -1.40 8.20
N ILE A 37 -2.03 -2.24 8.01
CA ILE A 37 -0.71 -1.79 7.54
C ILE A 37 -0.30 -2.66 6.35
N ILE A 38 0.13 -2.04 5.26
CA ILE A 38 0.70 -2.73 4.10
C ILE A 38 2.18 -2.37 4.00
N LEU A 39 3.06 -3.36 4.16
CA LEU A 39 4.50 -3.17 4.07
C LEU A 39 4.99 -3.36 2.63
N GLY A 40 5.86 -2.45 2.20
CA GLY A 40 6.52 -2.49 0.91
C GLY A 40 7.75 -3.39 0.87
N THR A 41 8.35 -3.50 -0.30
CA THR A 41 9.58 -4.27 -0.54
C THR A 41 10.73 -3.74 0.34
N GLY A 42 11.41 -4.64 1.04
CA GLY A 42 12.51 -4.30 1.94
C GLY A 42 12.10 -3.65 3.26
N LEU A 43 10.80 -3.54 3.56
CA LEU A 43 10.24 -2.84 4.71
C LEU A 43 9.52 -3.82 5.65
N GLY A 44 10.23 -4.81 6.17
CA GLY A 44 9.67 -5.88 7.01
C GLY A 44 10.07 -5.82 8.49
N GLN A 45 10.95 -4.91 8.90
CA GLN A 45 11.43 -4.82 10.27
C GLN A 45 10.36 -4.35 11.26
N LEU A 46 9.33 -3.62 10.78
CA LEU A 46 8.21 -3.21 11.63
C LEU A 46 7.56 -4.39 12.36
N ILE A 47 7.61 -5.59 11.77
CA ILE A 47 7.05 -6.81 12.39
C ILE A 47 7.72 -7.12 13.72
N ASN A 48 9.00 -6.78 13.90
CA ASN A 48 9.74 -7.00 15.15
C ASN A 48 9.24 -6.12 16.31
N GLU A 49 8.50 -5.05 16.01
CA GLU A 49 7.90 -4.13 16.97
C GLU A 49 6.48 -4.55 17.38
N ILE A 50 5.91 -5.57 16.75
CA ILE A 50 4.54 -6.01 16.97
C ILE A 50 4.51 -7.14 17.99
N GLU A 51 3.68 -7.00 19.01
CA GLU A 51 3.27 -8.12 19.86
C GLU A 51 2.35 -9.04 19.04
N VAL A 52 2.94 -10.00 18.32
CA VAL A 52 2.22 -10.89 17.41
C VAL A 52 1.29 -11.81 18.21
N ILE A 53 0.00 -11.77 17.88
CA ILE A 53 -1.02 -12.65 18.47
C ILE A 53 -1.28 -13.84 17.53
N LYS A 54 -1.42 -13.58 16.22
CA LYS A 54 -1.65 -14.58 15.18
C LYS A 54 -0.92 -14.22 13.89
N GLU A 55 -0.48 -15.24 13.16
CA GLU A 55 -0.01 -15.10 11.78
C GLU A 55 -0.56 -16.23 10.92
N VAL A 56 -0.79 -15.94 9.64
CA VAL A 56 -1.24 -16.91 8.63
C VAL A 56 -0.58 -16.59 7.31
N SER A 57 0.00 -17.59 6.64
CA SER A 57 0.55 -17.42 5.29
C SER A 57 -0.57 -17.20 4.27
N TYR A 58 -0.34 -16.35 3.27
CA TYR A 58 -1.36 -16.00 2.26
C TYR A 58 -1.93 -17.21 1.55
N ASN A 59 -1.11 -18.21 1.22
CA ASN A 59 -1.54 -19.46 0.56
C ASN A 59 -2.48 -20.32 1.41
N GLN A 60 -2.61 -20.06 2.72
CA GLN A 60 -3.54 -20.74 3.61
C GLN A 60 -4.86 -19.99 3.74
N ILE A 61 -4.91 -18.72 3.31
CA ILE A 61 -6.09 -17.88 3.42
C ILE A 61 -6.96 -18.10 2.17
N PRO A 62 -8.22 -18.51 2.31
CA PRO A 62 -9.09 -18.72 1.16
C PRO A 62 -9.19 -17.46 0.29
N TYR A 63 -9.05 -17.63 -1.02
CA TYR A 63 -9.16 -16.58 -2.05
C TYR A 63 -8.09 -15.46 -1.99
N PHE A 64 -7.13 -15.52 -1.08
CA PHE A 64 -5.98 -14.60 -1.12
C PHE A 64 -5.08 -14.93 -2.29
N PRO A 65 -4.50 -13.92 -2.96
CA PRO A 65 -3.39 -14.15 -3.87
C PRO A 65 -2.18 -14.71 -3.11
N THR A 66 -1.23 -15.30 -3.82
CA THR A 66 0.04 -15.75 -3.25
C THR A 66 1.13 -14.76 -3.62
N ALA A 67 1.95 -14.32 -2.64
CA ALA A 67 3.08 -13.46 -2.95
C ALA A 67 4.10 -14.24 -3.80
N THR A 68 4.51 -13.66 -4.93
CA THR A 68 5.49 -14.27 -5.86
C THR A 68 6.81 -13.52 -5.88
N VAL A 69 6.85 -12.32 -5.30
CA VAL A 69 8.06 -11.51 -5.19
C VAL A 69 8.96 -12.07 -4.09
N GLU A 70 10.23 -12.33 -4.43
CA GLU A 70 11.21 -13.02 -3.57
C GLU A 70 11.41 -12.37 -2.19
N PHE A 71 11.19 -11.07 -2.07
CA PHE A 71 11.37 -10.28 -0.84
C PHE A 71 10.10 -10.12 -0.01
N HIS A 72 9.00 -10.76 -0.41
CA HIS A 72 7.74 -10.74 0.33
C HIS A 72 7.54 -12.08 1.05
N LYS A 73 7.49 -12.05 2.37
CA LYS A 73 7.26 -13.28 3.15
C LYS A 73 5.86 -13.87 2.97
N GLY A 74 4.90 -13.06 2.48
CA GLY A 74 3.55 -13.51 2.14
C GLY A 74 2.74 -13.96 3.36
N LYS A 75 2.77 -13.17 4.44
CA LYS A 75 2.03 -13.44 5.68
C LYS A 75 1.09 -12.30 6.03
N LEU A 76 -0.05 -12.66 6.60
CA LEU A 76 -0.96 -11.75 7.29
C LEU A 76 -0.75 -11.91 8.79
N ILE A 77 -0.46 -10.82 9.48
CA ILE A 77 -0.09 -10.80 10.89
C ILE A 77 -1.12 -9.97 11.65
N PHE A 78 -1.61 -10.50 12.75
CA PHE A 78 -2.48 -9.80 13.68
C PHE A 78 -1.77 -9.68 15.02
N GLY A 79 -1.77 -8.49 15.60
CA GLY A 79 -1.07 -8.25 16.85
C GLY A 79 -1.39 -6.88 17.43
N LYS A 80 -0.53 -6.45 18.36
CA LYS A 80 -0.59 -5.11 18.94
C LYS A 80 0.68 -4.34 18.61
N LEU A 81 0.50 -3.07 18.25
CA LEU A 81 1.58 -2.09 18.09
C LEU A 81 1.17 -0.84 18.89
N GLU A 82 2.03 -0.44 19.84
CA GLU A 82 1.74 0.67 20.76
C GLU A 82 0.35 0.54 21.46
N GLY A 83 -0.04 -0.70 21.80
CA GLY A 83 -1.29 -1.02 22.48
C GLY A 83 -2.53 -1.11 21.56
N LYS A 84 -2.44 -0.73 20.29
CA LYS A 84 -3.53 -0.81 19.30
C LYS A 84 -3.52 -2.13 18.55
N LYS A 85 -4.71 -2.67 18.27
CA LYS A 85 -4.84 -3.87 17.45
C LYS A 85 -4.57 -3.54 15.98
N VAL A 86 -3.54 -4.18 15.41
CA VAL A 86 -3.15 -3.98 14.01
C VAL A 86 -3.26 -5.28 13.22
N ILE A 87 -3.56 -5.15 11.93
CA ILE A 87 -3.43 -6.23 10.96
C ILE A 87 -2.44 -5.81 9.89
N VAL A 88 -1.40 -6.61 9.67
CA VAL A 88 -0.26 -6.23 8.84
C VAL A 88 -0.06 -7.22 7.72
N MET A 89 0.03 -6.72 6.51
CA MET A 89 0.48 -7.46 5.34
C MET A 89 2.01 -7.41 5.25
N GLU A 90 2.68 -8.52 5.52
CA GLU A 90 4.12 -8.68 5.29
C GLU A 90 4.38 -9.04 3.83
N GLY A 91 4.32 -8.02 2.98
CA GLY A 91 4.32 -8.11 1.53
C GLY A 91 2.97 -7.76 0.91
N ARG A 92 2.99 -7.36 -0.35
CA ARG A 92 1.83 -6.95 -1.15
C ARG A 92 1.78 -7.68 -2.48
N PHE A 93 0.74 -7.41 -3.26
CA PHE A 93 0.55 -7.94 -4.61
C PHE A 93 0.67 -6.83 -5.65
N HIS A 94 1.35 -7.10 -6.76
CA HIS A 94 1.56 -6.13 -7.81
C HIS A 94 0.95 -6.61 -9.13
N LEU A 95 0.58 -5.66 -9.99
CA LEU A 95 0.04 -5.99 -11.31
C LEU A 95 1.06 -6.68 -12.21
N TYR A 96 2.35 -6.35 -12.06
CA TYR A 96 3.41 -6.99 -12.83
C TYR A 96 3.64 -8.47 -12.46
N GLU A 97 3.08 -8.95 -11.35
CA GLU A 97 3.04 -10.38 -11.01
C GLU A 97 1.95 -11.14 -11.79
N GLY A 98 1.15 -10.45 -12.63
CA GLY A 98 0.04 -11.02 -13.39
C GLY A 98 -1.30 -10.98 -12.68
N TYR A 99 -1.39 -10.33 -11.52
CA TYR A 99 -2.64 -10.14 -10.79
C TYR A 99 -3.51 -9.04 -11.42
N THR A 100 -4.82 -9.21 -11.31
CA THR A 100 -5.76 -8.13 -11.61
C THR A 100 -5.75 -7.08 -10.49
N LEU A 101 -6.25 -5.88 -10.79
CA LEU A 101 -6.42 -4.84 -9.77
C LEU A 101 -7.35 -5.29 -8.64
N GLN A 102 -8.34 -6.15 -8.93
CA GLN A 102 -9.24 -6.73 -7.95
C GLN A 102 -8.51 -7.69 -7.02
N ASP A 103 -7.62 -8.53 -7.57
CA ASP A 103 -6.81 -9.45 -6.76
C ASP A 103 -5.84 -8.69 -5.87
N ALA A 104 -5.09 -7.73 -6.43
CA ALA A 104 -4.10 -6.94 -5.69
C ALA A 104 -4.73 -6.15 -4.53
N THR A 105 -5.99 -5.71 -4.68
CA THR A 105 -6.71 -4.92 -3.66
C THR A 105 -7.68 -5.75 -2.79
N TYR A 106 -7.81 -7.03 -3.06
CA TYR A 106 -8.68 -7.93 -2.29
C TYR A 106 -8.40 -7.89 -0.79
N PRO A 107 -7.13 -7.90 -0.33
CA PRO A 107 -6.81 -7.84 1.09
C PRO A 107 -7.35 -6.59 1.79
N VAL A 108 -7.37 -5.44 1.14
CA VAL A 108 -7.89 -4.19 1.72
C VAL A 108 -9.37 -4.34 2.09
N ARG A 109 -10.14 -4.99 1.21
CA ARG A 109 -11.57 -5.26 1.46
C ARG A 109 -11.78 -6.23 2.61
N VAL A 110 -10.92 -7.25 2.72
CA VAL A 110 -10.96 -8.22 3.83
C VAL A 110 -10.58 -7.54 5.15
N MET A 111 -9.55 -6.70 5.16
CA MET A 111 -9.14 -5.97 6.36
C MET A 111 -10.24 -5.00 6.84
N GLU A 112 -10.94 -4.33 5.91
CA GLU A 112 -12.11 -3.49 6.27
C GLU A 112 -13.21 -4.32 6.91
N LYS A 113 -13.54 -5.48 6.37
CA LYS A 113 -14.54 -6.41 6.95
C LYS A 113 -14.13 -6.96 8.30
N LEU A 114 -12.85 -7.05 8.61
CA LEU A 114 -12.33 -7.40 9.93
C LEU A 114 -12.46 -6.25 10.93
N GLY A 115 -12.62 -4.99 10.46
CA GLY A 115 -12.92 -3.85 11.33
C GLY A 115 -11.91 -2.70 11.30
N ILE A 116 -10.92 -2.70 10.40
CA ILE A 116 -10.02 -1.54 10.31
C ILE A 116 -10.80 -0.29 9.88
N HIS A 117 -10.41 0.84 10.40
CA HIS A 117 -10.90 2.16 9.99
C HIS A 117 -9.79 3.06 9.43
N THR A 118 -8.54 2.63 9.55
CA THR A 118 -7.36 3.34 9.03
C THR A 118 -6.45 2.36 8.30
N LEU A 119 -5.92 2.79 7.16
CA LEU A 119 -4.93 2.05 6.37
C LEU A 119 -3.65 2.86 6.28
N LEU A 120 -2.56 2.31 6.77
CA LEU A 120 -1.21 2.85 6.60
C LEU A 120 -0.48 2.02 5.55
N VAL A 121 0.14 2.69 4.59
CA VAL A 121 0.84 2.03 3.48
C VAL A 121 2.28 2.50 3.42
N SER A 122 3.21 1.57 3.27
CA SER A 122 4.59 1.91 2.94
C SER A 122 4.99 1.32 1.59
N ASN A 123 5.92 1.96 0.91
CA ASN A 123 6.50 1.47 -0.33
C ASN A 123 7.96 1.92 -0.49
N ALA A 124 8.68 1.27 -1.40
CA ALA A 124 9.93 1.75 -1.98
C ALA A 124 9.61 2.43 -3.31
N SER A 125 10.28 3.53 -3.63
CA SER A 125 10.06 4.30 -4.86
C SER A 125 11.32 5.04 -5.33
N GLY A 126 11.37 5.34 -6.62
CA GLY A 126 12.40 6.19 -7.20
C GLY A 126 12.04 7.68 -7.06
N ALA A 127 13.01 8.50 -6.67
CA ALA A 127 12.85 9.95 -6.55
C ALA A 127 12.94 10.64 -7.92
N ILE A 128 11.83 11.20 -8.39
CA ILE A 128 11.76 12.05 -9.60
C ILE A 128 12.20 13.48 -9.28
N ASN A 129 11.87 13.95 -8.08
CA ASN A 129 12.32 15.24 -7.58
C ASN A 129 13.78 15.12 -7.08
N LEU A 130 14.71 15.66 -7.84
CA LEU A 130 16.15 15.55 -7.56
C LEU A 130 16.63 16.29 -6.30
N ASN A 131 15.75 17.06 -5.63
CA ASN A 131 16.03 17.61 -4.30
C ASN A 131 15.82 16.55 -3.20
N PHE A 132 15.15 15.47 -3.48
CA PHE A 132 14.97 14.33 -2.59
C PHE A 132 16.11 13.34 -2.83
N LYS A 133 16.64 12.77 -1.74
CA LYS A 133 17.80 11.89 -1.82
C LYS A 133 17.43 10.46 -1.47
N LYS A 134 18.15 9.51 -2.04
CA LYS A 134 18.00 8.10 -1.69
C LYS A 134 18.26 7.89 -0.19
N GLY A 135 17.44 7.06 0.42
CA GLY A 135 17.41 6.84 1.87
C GLY A 135 16.51 7.79 2.65
N GLU A 136 16.02 8.88 2.02
CA GLU A 136 15.07 9.79 2.65
C GLU A 136 13.62 9.29 2.53
N LEU A 137 12.74 9.84 3.37
CA LEU A 137 11.32 9.49 3.39
C LEU A 137 10.48 10.57 2.70
N MET A 138 9.40 10.13 2.04
CA MET A 138 8.40 11.01 1.45
C MET A 138 7.00 10.62 1.94
N LEU A 139 6.29 11.54 2.57
CA LEU A 139 4.87 11.46 2.85
C LEU A 139 4.10 11.72 1.55
N ILE A 140 3.25 10.79 1.17
CA ILE A 140 2.43 10.93 -0.02
C ILE A 140 1.18 11.74 0.34
N TYR A 141 0.99 12.89 -0.31
CA TYR A 141 -0.22 13.70 -0.12
C TYR A 141 -1.19 13.60 -1.30
N ASP A 142 -0.69 13.21 -2.48
CA ASP A 142 -1.49 12.99 -3.68
C ASP A 142 -0.82 11.97 -4.61
N HIS A 143 -1.53 11.50 -5.64
CA HIS A 143 -0.98 10.53 -6.57
C HIS A 143 -1.45 10.71 -8.01
N ILE A 144 -0.66 10.16 -8.94
CA ILE A 144 -1.00 10.03 -10.36
C ILE A 144 -1.10 8.54 -10.71
N ASN A 145 -2.26 8.08 -11.16
CA ASN A 145 -2.50 6.69 -11.56
C ASN A 145 -2.18 6.50 -13.05
N LEU A 146 -1.03 5.90 -13.36
CA LEU A 146 -0.61 5.54 -14.72
C LEU A 146 -0.64 4.02 -14.97
N GLN A 147 -1.33 3.24 -14.13
CA GLN A 147 -1.45 1.78 -14.30
C GLN A 147 -2.48 1.35 -15.37
N GLY A 148 -3.06 2.31 -16.08
CA GLY A 148 -3.94 2.06 -17.24
C GLY A 148 -5.36 1.62 -16.88
N SER A 149 -5.70 1.41 -15.60
CA SER A 149 -7.04 1.03 -15.14
C SER A 149 -7.29 1.46 -13.69
N SER A 150 -8.49 1.15 -13.17
CA SER A 150 -8.89 1.39 -11.79
C SER A 150 -9.40 0.11 -11.15
N PRO A 151 -9.10 -0.15 -9.88
CA PRO A 151 -9.65 -1.29 -9.13
C PRO A 151 -11.19 -1.23 -8.99
N LEU A 152 -11.79 -0.08 -9.30
CA LEU A 152 -13.24 0.13 -9.31
C LEU A 152 -13.87 -0.01 -10.71
N ALA A 153 -13.06 -0.18 -11.77
CA ALA A 153 -13.53 -0.29 -13.15
C ALA A 153 -14.05 -1.69 -13.47
N PHE A 154 -15.05 -2.16 -12.72
CA PHE A 154 -15.72 -3.42 -12.98
C PHE A 154 -17.23 -3.32 -12.77
N LYS A 155 -17.97 -4.26 -13.39
CA LYS A 155 -19.43 -4.31 -13.26
C LYS A 155 -19.83 -4.79 -11.86
N GLY A 156 -20.73 -4.06 -11.20
CA GLY A 156 -21.24 -4.40 -9.87
C GLY A 156 -20.50 -3.68 -8.72
N VAL A 157 -19.58 -2.77 -9.00
CA VAL A 157 -18.86 -1.98 -7.99
C VAL A 157 -19.81 -1.21 -7.04
N SER A 158 -20.95 -0.72 -7.56
CA SER A 158 -21.97 0.00 -6.78
C SER A 158 -22.63 -0.81 -5.67
N GLN A 159 -22.41 -2.09 -5.60
CA GLN A 159 -22.91 -2.94 -4.51
C GLN A 159 -21.87 -3.07 -3.37
N LEU A 160 -20.60 -2.72 -3.63
CA LEU A 160 -19.52 -2.66 -2.64
C LEU A 160 -19.35 -1.26 -2.03
N GLY A 161 -20.01 -0.25 -2.58
CA GLY A 161 -19.92 1.13 -2.17
C GLY A 161 -20.35 2.09 -3.28
N GLU A 162 -19.98 3.34 -3.17
CA GLU A 162 -20.30 4.37 -4.15
C GLU A 162 -19.58 4.09 -5.48
N ARG A 163 -20.30 4.25 -6.61
CA ARG A 163 -19.69 4.03 -7.93
C ARG A 163 -18.63 5.08 -8.27
N PHE A 164 -18.88 6.32 -7.86
CA PHE A 164 -17.97 7.45 -8.08
C PHE A 164 -17.46 7.91 -6.72
N VAL A 165 -16.18 7.68 -6.50
CA VAL A 165 -15.50 7.99 -5.24
C VAL A 165 -14.83 9.35 -5.37
N ASP A 166 -15.05 10.21 -4.38
CA ASP A 166 -14.31 11.46 -4.30
C ASP A 166 -12.85 11.18 -3.96
N MET A 167 -11.95 11.67 -4.79
CA MET A 167 -10.50 11.55 -4.67
C MET A 167 -9.84 12.93 -4.57
N SER A 168 -10.57 13.96 -4.16
CA SER A 168 -10.01 15.31 -3.97
C SER A 168 -9.01 15.39 -2.81
N ALA A 169 -9.14 14.49 -1.82
CA ALA A 169 -8.22 14.34 -0.71
C ALA A 169 -8.02 12.84 -0.39
N PRO A 170 -7.29 12.08 -1.23
CA PRO A 170 -7.19 10.62 -1.12
C PRO A 170 -6.37 10.16 0.10
N TYR A 171 -5.56 11.04 0.66
CA TYR A 171 -4.79 10.81 1.87
C TYR A 171 -5.31 11.72 2.98
N ASN A 172 -5.48 11.16 4.19
CA ASN A 172 -6.10 11.87 5.29
C ASN A 172 -5.21 13.01 5.83
N GLU A 173 -5.66 14.25 5.72
CA GLU A 173 -4.91 15.46 6.10
C GLU A 173 -4.56 15.51 7.59
N GLU A 174 -5.46 15.02 8.47
CA GLU A 174 -5.19 14.96 9.91
C GLU A 174 -4.03 14.01 10.22
N ILE A 175 -4.02 12.83 9.59
CA ILE A 175 -2.94 11.84 9.76
C ILE A 175 -1.63 12.38 9.16
N ASN A 176 -1.68 12.97 7.98
CA ASN A 176 -0.51 13.57 7.34
C ASN A 176 0.08 14.70 8.19
N SER A 177 -0.74 15.56 8.78
CA SER A 177 -0.29 16.61 9.71
C SER A 177 0.39 16.03 10.95
N LYS A 178 -0.14 14.92 11.49
CA LYS A 178 0.49 14.21 12.62
C LYS A 178 1.86 13.64 12.21
N PHE A 179 1.99 13.03 11.03
CA PHE A 179 3.27 12.53 10.52
C PHE A 179 4.32 13.64 10.43
N LEU A 180 3.97 14.80 9.88
CA LEU A 180 4.87 15.95 9.79
C LEU A 180 5.33 16.44 11.17
N ALA A 181 4.40 16.52 12.12
CA ALA A 181 4.74 16.92 13.49
C ALA A 181 5.66 15.87 14.17
N ILE A 182 5.40 14.59 13.97
CA ILE A 182 6.24 13.49 14.49
C ILE A 182 7.63 13.54 13.87
N ALA A 183 7.73 13.69 12.56
CA ALA A 183 9.00 13.80 11.85
C ALA A 183 9.85 14.94 12.39
N LYS A 184 9.24 16.13 12.56
CA LYS A 184 9.91 17.31 13.14
C LYS A 184 10.42 17.04 14.55
N ASN A 185 9.61 16.42 15.40
CA ASN A 185 9.96 16.16 16.80
C ASN A 185 11.08 15.11 16.97
N ASN A 186 11.21 14.20 15.99
CA ASN A 186 12.22 13.15 15.99
C ASN A 186 13.41 13.44 15.07
N ASN A 187 13.51 14.66 14.51
CA ASN A 187 14.55 15.08 13.54
C ASN A 187 14.63 14.17 12.31
N ILE A 188 13.50 13.59 11.88
CA ILE A 188 13.39 12.78 10.68
C ILE A 188 13.13 13.69 9.49
N LYS A 189 13.92 13.53 8.43
CA LYS A 189 13.73 14.25 7.17
C LYS A 189 12.60 13.61 6.38
N LEU A 190 11.43 14.23 6.45
CA LEU A 190 10.22 13.76 5.77
C LEU A 190 9.80 14.79 4.71
N HIS A 191 9.97 14.43 3.44
CA HIS A 191 9.44 15.21 2.31
C HIS A 191 7.93 15.05 2.19
N VAL A 192 7.30 15.92 1.42
CA VAL A 192 5.89 15.81 1.02
C VAL A 192 5.86 15.84 -0.50
N GLY A 193 5.18 14.87 -1.13
CA GLY A 193 5.23 14.76 -2.58
C GLY A 193 4.07 13.98 -3.19
N VAL A 194 4.01 14.07 -4.53
CA VAL A 194 3.08 13.35 -5.40
C VAL A 194 3.73 12.03 -5.85
N TYR A 195 3.02 10.93 -5.65
CA TYR A 195 3.48 9.60 -6.06
C TYR A 195 2.84 9.19 -7.39
N ALA A 196 3.64 8.89 -8.42
CA ALA A 196 3.15 8.29 -9.65
C ALA A 196 3.20 6.75 -9.55
N SER A 197 2.09 6.09 -9.90
CA SER A 197 2.02 4.63 -9.96
C SER A 197 2.01 4.16 -11.40
N VAL A 198 3.01 3.37 -11.78
CA VAL A 198 3.16 2.74 -13.11
C VAL A 198 2.98 1.23 -13.02
N LEU A 199 2.85 0.56 -14.18
CA LEU A 199 2.61 -0.88 -14.20
C LEU A 199 3.87 -1.69 -13.84
N GLY A 200 5.02 -1.38 -14.44
CA GLY A 200 6.21 -2.24 -14.39
C GLY A 200 6.06 -3.54 -15.20
N PRO A 201 6.91 -4.58 -14.96
CA PRO A 201 8.04 -4.63 -14.03
C PRO A 201 9.31 -3.90 -14.52
N GLN A 202 9.36 -3.49 -15.80
CA GLN A 202 10.48 -2.70 -16.30
C GLN A 202 10.52 -1.35 -15.61
N LEU A 203 11.72 -0.88 -15.33
CA LEU A 203 11.96 0.46 -14.84
C LEU A 203 11.83 1.48 -15.99
N GLU A 204 11.66 2.73 -15.62
CA GLU A 204 11.34 3.79 -16.57
C GLU A 204 12.57 4.20 -17.40
N THR A 205 12.31 4.51 -18.65
CA THR A 205 13.27 5.13 -19.54
C THR A 205 13.54 6.60 -19.15
N ARG A 206 14.64 7.16 -19.67
CA ARG A 206 14.94 8.60 -19.51
C ARG A 206 13.80 9.52 -19.96
N ALA A 207 13.09 9.13 -21.03
CA ALA A 207 11.96 9.90 -21.53
C ALA A 207 10.75 9.82 -20.60
N GLU A 208 10.49 8.64 -20.01
CA GLU A 208 9.43 8.44 -19.03
C GLU A 208 9.70 9.20 -17.73
N TYR A 209 10.93 9.24 -17.22
CA TYR A 209 11.29 10.09 -16.08
C TYR A 209 11.05 11.58 -16.35
N ARG A 210 11.41 12.07 -17.55
CA ARG A 210 11.09 13.47 -17.94
C ARG A 210 9.58 13.70 -18.02
N MET A 211 8.83 12.76 -18.57
CA MET A 211 7.36 12.81 -18.62
C MET A 211 6.77 12.86 -17.21
N LEU A 212 7.17 11.97 -16.31
CA LEU A 212 6.69 11.94 -14.92
C LEU A 212 6.96 13.25 -14.20
N LYS A 213 8.14 13.83 -14.39
CA LYS A 213 8.48 15.15 -13.84
C LYS A 213 7.59 16.27 -14.39
N ILE A 214 7.30 16.27 -15.71
CA ILE A 214 6.38 17.24 -16.33
C ILE A 214 4.96 17.08 -15.80
N LEU A 215 4.52 15.84 -15.52
CA LEU A 215 3.21 15.56 -14.93
C LEU A 215 3.11 15.98 -13.45
N GLY A 216 4.21 16.35 -12.82
CA GLY A 216 4.25 16.82 -11.44
C GLY A 216 4.48 15.71 -10.41
N ALA A 217 4.99 14.55 -10.81
CA ALA A 217 5.37 13.50 -9.88
C ALA A 217 6.69 13.85 -9.16
N ASP A 218 6.75 13.57 -7.85
CA ASP A 218 7.96 13.66 -7.02
C ASP A 218 8.63 12.30 -6.83
N ALA A 219 7.85 11.22 -6.87
CA ALA A 219 8.34 9.86 -6.82
C ALA A 219 7.55 8.93 -7.74
N VAL A 220 8.13 7.79 -8.12
CA VAL A 220 7.51 6.77 -8.96
C VAL A 220 7.70 5.38 -8.36
N GLY A 221 6.67 4.54 -8.49
CA GLY A 221 6.71 3.13 -8.14
C GLY A 221 5.56 2.36 -8.76
N MET A 222 5.39 1.10 -8.37
CA MET A 222 4.49 0.15 -9.05
C MET A 222 3.35 -0.35 -8.16
N SER A 223 3.03 0.36 -7.06
CA SER A 223 2.10 -0.10 -6.02
C SER A 223 1.23 1.04 -5.47
N THR A 224 0.62 0.81 -4.30
CA THR A 224 0.02 1.84 -3.41
C THR A 224 -1.28 2.45 -3.93
N VAL A 225 -1.31 2.98 -5.14
CA VAL A 225 -2.47 3.71 -5.67
C VAL A 225 -3.73 2.84 -5.76
N PRO A 226 -3.70 1.58 -6.21
CA PRO A 226 -4.87 0.71 -6.19
C PRO A 226 -5.44 0.48 -4.79
N GLU A 227 -4.57 0.26 -3.80
CA GLU A 227 -4.97 0.07 -2.40
C GLU A 227 -5.60 1.34 -1.83
N VAL A 228 -5.02 2.52 -2.14
CA VAL A 228 -5.57 3.83 -1.73
C VAL A 228 -6.95 4.09 -2.36
N ILE A 229 -7.13 3.79 -3.65
CA ILE A 229 -8.44 3.93 -4.32
C ILE A 229 -9.50 3.06 -3.66
N VAL A 230 -9.17 1.78 -3.36
CA VAL A 230 -10.10 0.87 -2.69
C VAL A 230 -10.35 1.28 -1.25
N ALA A 231 -9.34 1.75 -0.53
CA ALA A 231 -9.50 2.23 0.84
C ALA A 231 -10.45 3.46 0.92
N ASN A 232 -10.31 4.42 -0.01
CA ASN A 232 -11.24 5.55 -0.12
C ASN A 232 -12.67 5.08 -0.49
N HIS A 233 -12.80 4.12 -1.39
CA HIS A 233 -14.11 3.51 -1.71
C HIS A 233 -14.78 2.88 -0.48
N LEU A 234 -13.98 2.37 0.46
CA LEU A 234 -14.42 1.78 1.74
C LEU A 234 -14.49 2.80 2.88
N LYS A 235 -14.23 4.08 2.60
CA LYS A 235 -14.24 5.20 3.57
C LYS A 235 -13.22 5.03 4.71
N LEU A 236 -12.11 4.33 4.45
CA LEU A 236 -11.00 4.25 5.37
C LEU A 236 -10.19 5.55 5.37
N LYS A 237 -9.66 5.95 6.52
CA LYS A 237 -8.61 6.98 6.58
C LYS A 237 -7.32 6.36 6.04
N VAL A 238 -6.63 7.05 5.12
CA VAL A 238 -5.43 6.52 4.47
C VAL A 238 -4.26 7.48 4.66
N ALA A 239 -3.09 6.93 4.93
CA ALA A 239 -1.82 7.64 4.79
C ALA A 239 -0.75 6.71 4.22
N ALA A 240 0.20 7.26 3.49
CA ALA A 240 1.26 6.49 2.86
C ALA A 240 2.61 7.20 2.94
N VAL A 241 3.66 6.41 3.20
CA VAL A 241 5.04 6.86 3.26
C VAL A 241 5.88 6.05 2.29
N SER A 242 6.61 6.73 1.43
CA SER A 242 7.62 6.15 0.54
C SER A 242 9.01 6.22 1.18
N VAL A 243 9.78 5.15 1.03
CA VAL A 243 11.23 5.20 1.14
C VAL A 243 11.79 5.44 -0.25
N LEU A 244 12.57 6.50 -0.42
CA LEU A 244 13.20 6.85 -1.70
C LEU A 244 14.47 6.01 -1.87
N THR A 245 14.47 5.07 -2.80
CA THR A 245 15.53 4.08 -2.94
C THR A 245 16.56 4.41 -4.01
N ASP A 246 16.19 5.25 -4.96
CA ASP A 246 17.05 5.67 -6.07
C ASP A 246 16.71 7.09 -6.53
N GLU A 247 17.67 7.75 -7.17
CA GLU A 247 17.50 9.06 -7.78
C GLU A 247 17.32 8.89 -9.29
N CYS A 248 16.10 9.18 -9.76
CA CYS A 248 15.68 8.99 -11.15
C CYS A 248 16.09 10.18 -12.04
N ASP A 249 17.40 10.52 -12.04
CA ASP A 249 17.94 11.59 -12.88
C ASP A 249 18.09 11.12 -14.33
N PRO A 250 17.27 11.63 -15.28
CA PRO A 250 17.31 11.17 -16.67
C PRO A 250 18.61 11.51 -17.38
N ASP A 251 19.38 12.46 -16.90
CA ASP A 251 20.65 12.89 -17.51
C ASP A 251 21.83 12.10 -16.96
N ASN A 252 21.70 11.50 -15.75
CA ASN A 252 22.74 10.72 -15.08
C ASN A 252 22.26 9.29 -14.71
N LEU A 253 21.29 8.75 -15.46
CA LEU A 253 20.68 7.46 -15.16
C LEU A 253 21.70 6.32 -15.22
N LYS A 254 21.79 5.56 -14.13
CA LYS A 254 22.62 4.36 -14.00
C LYS A 254 21.75 3.10 -14.05
N PRO A 255 22.33 1.95 -14.45
CA PRO A 255 21.65 0.66 -14.29
C PRO A 255 21.27 0.44 -12.83
N VAL A 256 20.02 -0.01 -12.61
CA VAL A 256 19.51 -0.26 -11.26
C VAL A 256 20.07 -1.57 -10.72
N ASN A 257 20.43 -1.57 -9.45
CA ASN A 257 20.79 -2.74 -8.65
C ASN A 257 19.69 -2.99 -7.62
N ILE A 258 18.98 -4.09 -7.74
CA ILE A 258 17.88 -4.44 -6.84
C ILE A 258 18.37 -4.65 -5.40
N ASP A 259 19.55 -5.25 -5.21
CA ASP A 259 20.12 -5.45 -3.88
C ASP A 259 20.44 -4.11 -3.20
N GLU A 260 20.89 -3.11 -3.98
CA GLU A 260 21.11 -1.74 -3.45
C GLU A 260 19.79 -1.10 -3.02
N ILE A 261 18.72 -1.22 -3.83
CA ILE A 261 17.38 -0.74 -3.50
C ILE A 261 16.90 -1.32 -2.16
N ILE A 262 17.05 -2.63 -2.00
CA ILE A 262 16.64 -3.34 -0.77
C ILE A 262 17.46 -2.88 0.42
N ALA A 263 18.78 -2.74 0.25
CA ALA A 263 19.66 -2.29 1.31
C ALA A 263 19.33 -0.85 1.76
N ILE A 264 19.01 0.05 0.81
CA ILE A 264 18.61 1.42 1.12
C ILE A 264 17.26 1.42 1.85
N ALA A 265 16.28 0.66 1.38
CA ALA A 265 14.99 0.53 2.04
C ALA A 265 15.15 0.02 3.48
N TYR A 266 15.93 -1.03 3.68
CA TYR A 266 16.22 -1.62 4.98
C TYR A 266 16.87 -0.61 5.94
N ASN A 267 17.82 0.20 5.46
CA ASN A 267 18.53 1.19 6.28
C ASN A 267 17.65 2.41 6.65
N ALA A 268 16.70 2.77 5.80
CA ALA A 268 15.77 3.87 6.04
C ALA A 268 14.54 3.45 6.88
N GLU A 269 14.23 2.16 6.95
CA GLU A 269 13.04 1.64 7.64
C GLU A 269 12.95 2.03 9.12
N PRO A 270 14.02 2.12 9.94
CA PRO A 270 13.93 2.55 11.34
C PRO A 270 13.26 3.93 11.54
N GLU A 271 13.52 4.89 10.64
CA GLU A 271 12.86 6.19 10.69
C GLU A 271 11.36 6.06 10.38
N MET A 272 11.00 5.26 9.38
CA MET A 272 9.61 4.97 9.05
C MET A 272 8.88 4.23 10.18
N ILE A 273 9.54 3.26 10.83
CA ILE A 273 9.02 2.56 12.01
C ILE A 273 8.70 3.56 13.13
N THR A 274 9.62 4.51 13.39
CA THR A 274 9.42 5.58 14.37
C THR A 274 8.18 6.40 14.03
N LEU A 275 8.01 6.81 12.76
CA LEU A 275 6.83 7.54 12.30
C LEU A 275 5.53 6.75 12.55
N PHE A 276 5.50 5.48 12.20
CA PHE A 276 4.30 4.64 12.35
C PHE A 276 3.97 4.37 13.82
N LYS A 277 4.95 4.03 14.64
CA LYS A 277 4.76 3.82 16.08
C LYS A 277 4.23 5.05 16.79
N GLU A 278 4.90 6.20 16.60
CA GLU A 278 4.49 7.45 17.23
C GLU A 278 3.11 7.95 16.73
N LEU A 279 2.76 7.68 15.46
CA LEU A 279 1.43 7.94 14.95
C LEU A 279 0.40 7.05 15.65
N ILE A 280 0.61 5.73 15.65
CA ILE A 280 -0.32 4.75 16.22
C ILE A 280 -0.55 4.99 17.71
N LYS A 281 0.49 5.38 18.44
CA LYS A 281 0.39 5.76 19.85
C LYS A 281 -0.52 6.97 20.09
N LYS A 282 -0.68 7.86 19.10
CA LYS A 282 -1.51 9.08 19.17
C LYS A 282 -2.90 8.91 18.53
N MET A 283 -3.22 7.74 18.07
CA MET A 283 -4.55 7.36 17.56
C MET A 283 -5.39 6.71 18.66
#